data_0e66193a00ff8b1e920e7fcd14fbc4c0
#
_entry.id   0e66193a00ff8b1e920e7fcd14fbc4c0
#
_cell.length_a   1.000
_cell.length_b   1.000
_cell.length_c   1.000
_cell.angle_alpha   90.00
_cell.angle_beta   90.00
_cell.angle_gamma   90.00
#
_symmetry.space_group_name_H-M   'P 1'
#
loop_
_entity.id
_entity.type
_entity.pdbx_description
1 polymer ?
#
loop_
_entity_poly.entity_id
_entity_poly.type
_entity_poly.pdbx_seq_one_letter_code
_entity_poly.pdbx_strand_id
1 'polypeptide(L)'
;MSFGIAFAGGGSRGAAHVGVLLALEENGLRPDSVAGASAGGIVAGLYAAGLSARDLHEVVRELSKKGAFLIDPAYADIIKALGQFIFRRPLALSGFLKGNRLQRYLEALAEEKKLCQLSMRTVIPAVDLISGL
;
A
#
# COMPACT_ATOMS: atom_id res chain seq x y z
N MET A 1 16.54 -9.61 20.23
CA MET A 1 17.22 -8.85 19.16
C MET A 1 16.25 -7.81 18.68
N SER A 2 16.59 -6.52 18.70
CA SER A 2 15.73 -5.42 18.25
C SER A 2 16.14 -5.03 16.83
N PHE A 3 15.17 -4.99 15.89
CA PHE A 3 15.44 -4.63 14.50
C PHE A 3 14.20 -4.06 13.81
N GLY A 4 14.42 -3.26 12.80
CA GLY A 4 13.37 -2.73 11.93
C GLY A 4 13.49 -3.25 10.50
N ILE A 5 12.38 -3.24 9.76
CA ILE A 5 12.35 -3.62 8.35
C ILE A 5 11.77 -2.47 7.52
N ALA A 6 12.41 -2.20 6.38
CA ALA A 6 11.90 -1.28 5.36
C ALA A 6 11.54 -2.05 4.09
N PHE A 7 10.29 -1.93 3.66
CA PHE A 7 9.74 -2.57 2.46
C PHE A 7 9.70 -1.58 1.30
N ALA A 8 10.35 -1.94 0.21
CA ALA A 8 10.38 -1.12 -0.99
C ALA A 8 9.03 -1.10 -1.74
N GLY A 9 8.83 -0.08 -2.55
CA GLY A 9 7.78 -0.10 -3.57
C GLY A 9 8.10 -1.13 -4.66
N GLY A 10 7.08 -1.52 -5.44
CA GLY A 10 7.32 -2.48 -6.53
C GLY A 10 6.04 -3.11 -7.10
N GLY A 11 4.88 -2.55 -6.81
CA GLY A 11 3.61 -3.08 -7.29
C GLY A 11 3.43 -4.56 -6.89
N SER A 12 3.16 -5.45 -7.84
CA SER A 12 2.96 -6.88 -7.59
C SER A 12 4.17 -7.59 -6.94
N ARG A 13 5.38 -7.04 -7.10
CA ARG A 13 6.59 -7.57 -6.44
C ARG A 13 6.56 -7.40 -4.92
N GLY A 14 5.68 -6.53 -4.39
CA GLY A 14 5.45 -6.40 -2.95
C GLY A 14 5.04 -7.70 -2.27
N ALA A 15 4.54 -8.69 -3.01
CA ALA A 15 4.27 -10.03 -2.50
C ALA A 15 5.52 -10.71 -1.88
N ALA A 16 6.72 -10.38 -2.37
CA ALA A 16 7.97 -10.92 -1.83
C ALA A 16 8.22 -10.47 -0.38
N HIS A 17 7.73 -9.29 0.02
CA HIS A 17 7.85 -8.80 1.39
C HIS A 17 7.11 -9.69 2.39
N VAL A 18 5.97 -10.22 1.98
CA VAL A 18 5.19 -11.16 2.80
C VAL A 18 5.96 -12.47 2.99
N GLY A 19 6.66 -12.95 1.95
CA GLY A 19 7.55 -14.11 2.06
C GLY A 19 8.67 -13.91 3.07
N VAL A 20 9.25 -12.71 3.13
CA VAL A 20 10.26 -12.36 4.16
C VAL A 20 9.64 -12.37 5.55
N LEU A 21 8.45 -11.78 5.74
CA LEU A 21 7.77 -11.80 7.04
C LEU A 21 7.41 -13.22 7.49
N LEU A 22 6.95 -14.08 6.56
CA LEU A 22 6.69 -15.49 6.85
C LEU A 22 7.95 -16.19 7.35
N ALA A 23 9.08 -16.05 6.65
CA ALA A 23 10.34 -16.66 7.05
C ALA A 23 10.81 -16.14 8.42
N LEU A 24 10.61 -14.87 8.73
CA LEU A 24 10.96 -14.32 10.04
C LEU A 24 10.08 -14.90 11.15
N GLU A 25 8.74 -14.90 10.96
CA GLU A 25 7.82 -15.46 11.96
C GLU A 25 8.05 -16.95 12.19
N GLU A 26 8.33 -17.72 11.14
CA GLU A 26 8.69 -19.16 11.24
C GLU A 26 9.96 -19.40 12.08
N ASN A 27 10.86 -18.44 12.10
CA ASN A 27 12.08 -18.48 12.92
C ASN A 27 11.95 -17.75 14.26
N GLY A 28 10.72 -17.40 14.68
CA GLY A 28 10.47 -16.71 15.95
C GLY A 28 10.99 -15.28 16.00
N LEU A 29 11.25 -14.67 14.85
CA LEU A 29 11.72 -13.29 14.73
C LEU A 29 10.57 -12.36 14.37
N ARG A 30 10.44 -11.25 15.11
CA ARG A 30 9.47 -10.21 14.85
C ARG A 30 10.15 -8.85 14.87
N PRO A 31 9.96 -8.00 13.86
CA PRO A 31 10.50 -6.64 13.86
C PRO A 31 9.80 -5.78 14.91
N ASP A 32 10.54 -4.85 15.51
CA ASP A 32 10.01 -3.85 16.46
C ASP A 32 9.45 -2.61 15.73
N SER A 33 9.87 -2.42 14.49
CA SER A 33 9.43 -1.32 13.65
C SER A 33 9.40 -1.71 12.19
N VAL A 34 8.48 -1.10 11.44
CA VAL A 34 8.35 -1.31 10.01
C VAL A 34 8.24 0.01 9.26
N ALA A 35 8.77 0.04 8.07
CA ALA A 35 8.57 1.15 7.14
C ALA A 35 8.22 0.59 5.77
N GLY A 36 7.53 1.34 4.95
CA GLY A 36 7.24 0.87 3.60
C GLY A 36 6.67 1.93 2.67
N ALA A 37 7.03 1.82 1.39
CA ALA A 37 6.54 2.70 0.33
C ALA A 37 5.67 1.92 -0.66
N SER A 38 4.58 2.51 -1.17
CA SER A 38 3.67 1.87 -2.15
C SER A 38 3.19 0.49 -1.65
N ALA A 39 3.39 -0.58 -2.40
CA ALA A 39 3.05 -1.95 -1.99
C ALA A 39 3.71 -2.34 -0.65
N GLY A 40 4.96 -1.92 -0.41
CA GLY A 40 5.63 -2.11 0.88
C GLY A 40 4.94 -1.34 2.01
N GLY A 41 4.35 -0.18 1.73
CA GLY A 41 3.54 0.58 2.68
C GLY A 41 2.27 -0.16 3.10
N ILE A 42 1.61 -0.84 2.16
CA ILE A 42 0.45 -1.70 2.44
C ILE A 42 0.85 -2.85 3.37
N VAL A 43 1.95 -3.55 3.05
CA VAL A 43 2.46 -4.66 3.87
C VAL A 43 2.84 -4.16 5.27
N ALA A 44 3.60 -3.06 5.37
CA ALA A 44 4.01 -2.49 6.64
C ALA A 44 2.80 -2.08 7.49
N GLY A 45 1.85 -1.36 6.90
CA GLY A 45 0.66 -0.86 7.58
C GLY A 45 -0.23 -1.98 8.13
N LEU A 46 -0.54 -2.98 7.31
CA LEU A 46 -1.38 -4.10 7.72
C LEU A 46 -0.67 -4.99 8.76
N TYR A 47 0.63 -5.23 8.61
CA TYR A 47 1.41 -5.98 9.60
C TYR A 47 1.43 -5.26 10.95
N ALA A 48 1.65 -3.95 10.95
CA ALA A 48 1.62 -3.14 12.16
C ALA A 48 0.20 -3.01 12.77
N ALA A 49 -0.85 -3.12 11.94
CA ALA A 49 -2.23 -3.17 12.41
C ALA A 49 -2.58 -4.49 13.13
N GLY A 50 -1.72 -5.50 13.01
CA GLY A 50 -1.83 -6.75 13.77
C GLY A 50 -2.05 -8.00 12.92
N LEU A 51 -2.07 -7.89 11.58
CA LEU A 51 -2.14 -9.06 10.72
C LEU A 51 -0.84 -9.87 10.83
N SER A 52 -0.98 -11.20 10.91
CA SER A 52 0.18 -12.09 10.81
C SER A 52 0.70 -12.15 9.36
N ALA A 53 1.92 -12.63 9.19
CA ALA A 53 2.47 -12.86 7.85
C ALA A 53 1.62 -13.84 7.04
N ARG A 54 0.95 -14.79 7.70
CA ARG A 54 0.02 -15.72 7.05
C ARG A 54 -1.25 -15.02 6.57
N ASP A 55 -1.82 -14.11 7.37
CA ASP A 55 -2.99 -13.32 6.95
C ASP A 55 -2.63 -12.43 5.76
N LEU A 56 -1.46 -11.79 5.79
CA LEU A 56 -0.95 -11.01 4.67
C LEU A 56 -0.76 -11.85 3.40
N HIS A 57 -0.35 -13.10 3.52
CA HIS A 57 -0.25 -14.01 2.38
C HIS A 57 -1.63 -14.25 1.74
N GLU A 58 -2.68 -14.44 2.54
CA GLU A 58 -4.04 -14.58 2.02
C GLU A 58 -4.53 -13.27 1.37
N VAL A 59 -4.22 -12.12 1.97
CA VAL A 59 -4.53 -10.80 1.39
C VAL A 59 -3.86 -10.65 0.02
N VAL A 60 -2.58 -10.99 -0.12
CA VAL A 60 -1.87 -10.94 -1.41
C VAL A 60 -2.50 -11.89 -2.42
N ARG A 61 -2.89 -13.08 -1.99
CA ARG A 61 -3.58 -14.06 -2.85
C ARG A 61 -4.94 -13.55 -3.33
N GLU A 62 -5.70 -12.89 -2.47
CA GLU A 62 -6.96 -12.25 -2.86
C GLU A 62 -6.74 -11.06 -3.81
N LEU A 63 -5.78 -10.20 -3.50
CA LEU A 63 -5.42 -9.07 -4.35
C LEU A 63 -4.98 -9.52 -5.74
N SER A 64 -4.25 -10.63 -5.85
CA SER A 64 -3.85 -11.18 -7.14
C SER A 64 -5.04 -11.63 -7.99
N LYS A 65 -6.11 -12.11 -7.35
CA LYS A 65 -7.35 -12.55 -8.04
C LYS A 65 -8.30 -11.39 -8.36
N LYS A 66 -8.40 -10.42 -7.44
CA LYS A 66 -9.36 -9.31 -7.50
C LYS A 66 -8.72 -7.98 -7.92
N GLY A 67 -7.40 -7.94 -8.19
CA GLY A 67 -6.64 -6.71 -8.36
C GLY A 67 -7.21 -5.77 -9.41
N ALA A 68 -7.65 -6.30 -10.55
CA ALA A 68 -8.30 -5.49 -11.59
C ALA A 68 -9.61 -4.84 -11.12
N PHE A 69 -10.34 -5.47 -10.21
CA PHE A 69 -11.58 -4.93 -9.63
C PHE A 69 -11.33 -3.88 -8.55
N LEU A 70 -10.24 -4.01 -7.79
CA LEU A 70 -9.86 -3.07 -6.72
C LEU A 70 -9.18 -1.82 -7.27
N ILE A 71 -8.63 -1.90 -8.47
CA ILE A 71 -8.10 -0.73 -9.18
C ILE A 71 -9.28 0.04 -9.76
N ASP A 72 -9.56 1.22 -9.21
CA ASP A 72 -10.54 2.18 -9.74
C ASP A 72 -9.83 3.10 -10.75
N PRO A 73 -9.78 2.78 -12.05
CA PRO A 73 -9.15 3.66 -13.01
C PRO A 73 -9.96 4.95 -13.17
N ALA A 74 -9.27 6.07 -13.11
CA ALA A 74 -9.87 7.38 -13.38
C ALA A 74 -10.02 7.60 -14.89
N TYR A 75 -10.87 6.81 -15.56
CA TYR A 75 -11.05 6.87 -17.02
C TYR A 75 -11.32 8.29 -17.53
N ALA A 76 -12.14 9.06 -16.79
CA ALA A 76 -12.42 10.45 -17.18
C ALA A 76 -11.16 11.33 -17.13
N ASP A 77 -10.29 11.11 -16.14
CA ASP A 77 -9.06 11.87 -16.00
C ASP A 77 -7.99 11.42 -17.01
N ILE A 78 -7.97 10.13 -17.37
CA ILE A 78 -7.13 9.61 -18.45
C ILE A 78 -7.56 10.20 -19.80
N ILE A 79 -8.87 10.26 -20.08
CA ILE A 79 -9.40 10.85 -21.31
C ILE A 79 -9.12 12.36 -21.34
N LYS A 80 -9.27 13.06 -20.22
CA LYS A 80 -8.94 14.49 -20.11
C LYS A 80 -7.44 14.73 -20.33
N ALA A 81 -6.57 13.92 -19.72
CA ALA A 81 -5.13 14.02 -19.89
C ALA A 81 -4.73 13.79 -21.37
N LEU A 82 -5.34 12.81 -22.03
CA LEU A 82 -5.11 12.56 -23.45
C LEU A 82 -5.58 13.74 -24.32
N GLY A 83 -6.76 14.31 -24.04
CA GLY A 83 -7.26 15.51 -24.69
C GLY A 83 -6.35 16.73 -24.47
N GLN A 84 -5.89 16.95 -23.25
CA GLN A 84 -4.97 18.04 -22.91
C GLN A 84 -3.61 17.91 -23.59
N PHE A 85 -3.08 16.67 -23.72
CA PHE A 85 -1.87 16.40 -24.46
C PHE A 85 -2.00 16.77 -25.95
N ILE A 86 -3.13 16.44 -26.58
CA ILE A 86 -3.43 16.80 -27.99
C ILE A 86 -3.52 18.32 -28.15
N PHE A 87 -4.12 19.04 -27.19
CA PHE A 87 -4.33 20.49 -27.26
C PHE A 87 -3.20 21.31 -26.61
N ARG A 88 -2.04 20.71 -26.26
CA ARG A 88 -0.88 21.38 -25.64
C ARG A 88 -1.22 22.24 -24.41
N ARG A 89 -2.24 21.85 -23.63
CA ARG A 89 -2.57 22.50 -22.36
C ARG A 89 -1.83 21.85 -21.20
N PRO A 90 -1.51 22.61 -20.11
CA PRO A 90 -0.85 22.02 -18.94
C PRO A 90 -1.73 20.90 -18.36
N LEU A 91 -1.09 19.74 -18.11
CA LEU A 91 -1.72 18.53 -17.59
C LEU A 91 -2.10 18.76 -16.12
N ALA A 92 -3.39 18.95 -15.85
CA ALA A 92 -3.94 18.85 -14.50
C ALA A 92 -4.27 17.37 -14.23
N LEU A 93 -3.29 16.61 -13.74
CA LEU A 93 -3.47 15.22 -13.36
C LEU A 93 -3.95 15.16 -11.90
N SER A 94 -5.21 14.83 -11.69
CA SER A 94 -5.76 14.52 -10.37
C SER A 94 -5.48 13.08 -9.89
N GLY A 95 -4.61 12.37 -10.62
CA GLY A 95 -4.26 10.98 -10.38
C GLY A 95 -4.86 10.00 -11.40
N PHE A 96 -4.16 8.91 -11.66
CA PHE A 96 -4.61 7.86 -12.60
C PHE A 96 -5.58 6.87 -11.97
N LEU A 97 -5.64 6.83 -10.63
CA LEU A 97 -6.44 5.90 -9.86
C LEU A 97 -7.23 6.67 -8.80
N LYS A 98 -8.52 6.38 -8.66
CA LYS A 98 -9.34 6.93 -7.56
C LYS A 98 -9.01 6.29 -6.22
N GLY A 99 -8.64 5.01 -6.21
CA GLY A 99 -8.21 4.29 -5.03
C GLY A 99 -9.30 3.98 -4.00
N ASN A 100 -10.53 4.45 -4.17
CA ASN A 100 -11.60 4.35 -3.17
C ASN A 100 -11.96 2.90 -2.78
N ARG A 101 -11.89 1.97 -3.73
CA ARG A 101 -12.16 0.55 -3.45
C ARG A 101 -11.03 -0.10 -2.69
N LEU A 102 -9.80 0.20 -3.10
CA LEU A 102 -8.61 -0.28 -2.41
C LEU A 102 -8.54 0.29 -0.99
N GLN A 103 -8.81 1.58 -0.83
CA GLN A 103 -8.84 2.24 0.47
C GLN A 103 -9.82 1.53 1.42
N ARG A 104 -11.10 1.38 1.03
CA ARG A 104 -12.11 0.69 1.84
C ARG A 104 -11.72 -0.75 2.17
N TYR A 105 -11.10 -1.45 1.23
CA TYR A 105 -10.63 -2.81 1.47
C TYR A 105 -9.51 -2.85 2.52
N LEU A 106 -8.55 -1.94 2.45
CA LEU A 106 -7.45 -1.84 3.41
C LEU A 106 -7.92 -1.35 4.79
N GLU A 107 -8.84 -0.39 4.83
CA GLU A 107 -9.48 0.09 6.07
C GLU A 107 -10.18 -1.05 6.81
N ALA A 108 -10.96 -1.86 6.11
CA ALA A 108 -11.62 -3.03 6.70
C ALA A 108 -10.61 -4.05 7.25
N LEU A 109 -9.50 -4.30 6.55
CA LEU A 109 -8.44 -5.21 7.01
C LEU A 109 -7.69 -4.66 8.23
N ALA A 110 -7.49 -3.36 8.29
CA ALA A 110 -6.83 -2.67 9.40
C ALA A 110 -7.77 -2.39 10.58
N GLU A 111 -9.03 -2.87 10.55
CA GLU A 111 -10.06 -2.58 11.56
C GLU A 111 -10.23 -1.07 11.82
N GLU A 112 -10.10 -0.26 10.76
CA GLU A 112 -10.16 1.21 10.78
C GLU A 112 -9.11 1.88 11.71
N LYS A 113 -8.09 1.14 12.13
CA LYS A 113 -7.02 1.69 12.98
C LYS A 113 -6.23 2.78 12.26
N LYS A 114 -6.01 3.89 12.96
CA LYS A 114 -5.13 4.97 12.47
C LYS A 114 -3.67 4.64 12.79
N LEU A 115 -2.73 5.18 12.00
CA LEU A 115 -1.28 4.99 12.22
C LEU A 115 -0.84 5.31 13.66
N CYS A 116 -1.42 6.35 14.27
CA CYS A 116 -1.12 6.74 15.65
C CYS A 116 -1.64 5.75 16.73
N GLN A 117 -2.49 4.80 16.34
CA GLN A 117 -3.06 3.78 17.23
C GLN A 117 -2.34 2.43 17.12
N LEU A 118 -1.38 2.32 16.20
CA LEU A 118 -0.62 1.10 16.02
C LEU A 118 0.39 0.93 17.18
N SER A 119 0.50 -0.30 17.69
CA SER A 119 1.48 -0.64 18.74
C SER A 119 2.91 -0.71 18.22
N MET A 120 3.08 -0.96 16.94
CA MET A 120 4.38 -1.05 16.27
C MET A 120 4.74 0.29 15.62
N ARG A 121 5.98 0.73 15.76
CA ARG A 121 6.48 1.92 15.07
C ARG A 121 6.39 1.71 13.56
N THR A 122 5.64 2.59 12.90
CA THR A 122 5.34 2.45 11.47
C THR A 122 5.58 3.76 10.74
N VAL A 123 6.29 3.70 9.62
CA VAL A 123 6.56 4.86 8.77
C VAL A 123 6.12 4.55 7.34
N ILE A 124 5.24 5.37 6.80
CA ILE A 124 4.75 5.27 5.42
C ILE A 124 4.88 6.66 4.79
N PRO A 125 5.73 6.86 3.78
CA PRO A 125 5.88 8.14 3.11
C PRO A 125 4.61 8.47 2.30
N ALA A 126 4.20 9.72 2.36
CA ALA A 126 3.14 10.29 1.55
C ALA A 126 3.57 11.69 1.10
N VAL A 127 3.05 12.14 -0.02
CA VAL A 127 3.28 13.49 -0.55
C VAL A 127 1.94 14.15 -0.80
N ASP A 128 1.73 15.32 -0.23
CA ASP A 128 0.61 16.17 -0.59
C ASP A 128 0.94 16.88 -1.90
N LEU A 129 0.18 16.57 -2.95
CA LEU A 129 0.40 17.16 -4.28
C LEU A 129 0.04 18.64 -4.38
N ILE A 130 -0.66 19.20 -3.38
CA ILE A 130 -1.04 20.61 -3.34
C ILE A 130 0.06 21.43 -2.66
N SER A 131 0.53 21.00 -1.51
CA SER A 131 1.57 21.67 -0.73
C SER A 131 2.99 21.27 -1.10
N GLY A 132 3.17 20.10 -1.70
CA GLY A 132 4.49 19.52 -2.02
C GLY A 132 5.22 18.97 -0.79
N LEU A 133 4.53 18.84 0.36
CA LEU A 133 5.08 18.32 1.62
C LEU A 133 4.79 16.84 1.77
#